data_8d71751fdf600e7ccadf4294b35734f8
#
_entry.id   8d71751fdf600e7ccadf4294b35734f8
#
_cell.length_a   1.000
_cell.length_b   1.000
_cell.length_c   1.000
_cell.angle_alpha   90.00
_cell.angle_beta   90.00
_cell.angle_gamma   90.00
#
_symmetry.space_group_name_H-M   'P 1'
#
loop_
_entity.id
_entity.type
_entity.pdbx_description
1 polymer ?
#
loop_
_entity_poly.entity_id
_entity_poly.type
_entity_poly.pdbx_seq_one_letter_code
_entity_poly.pdbx_strand_id
1 'polypeptide(L)'
;MARKDNKGRNLKTGEYQRPDGRYEYRYKDEITGKRNSVYAADLASLREMEKKINKDMDDLLITDASVKKLTVNTLFERYMATKNIKERTKKNYIRMWDYRIRNTLGNIRVVDFKTSHVRTFFSALSDEGLAHSTIKGLYGLLNPSFELAVEDGVIRKNPVTGTLGDYGAPAKEKEALTLEQQEKLLKFVEQSNVYKPHLPMMQVMFGACLRVSETIGLTWSDVDMKNREIHVGGQLVYYEGDEGYCFHDSETKTDAGIRDIPMTQMVYDAFRKQRELNLMLGLQSNVEIGGRSGFIFNTKHGRPIMPAGVNSFLKNIVNAYN
;
A
#
# COMPACT_ATOMS: atom_id res chain seq x y z
N MET A 1 57.80 9.79 19.13
CA MET A 1 58.37 8.88 18.14
C MET A 1 57.25 8.25 17.31
N ALA A 2 57.39 8.20 15.99
CA ALA A 2 56.42 7.52 15.12
C ALA A 2 56.44 6.01 15.42
N ARG A 3 55.30 5.36 15.59
CA ARG A 3 55.21 3.92 15.78
C ARG A 3 55.57 3.21 14.46
N LYS A 4 56.40 2.14 14.58
CA LYS A 4 56.85 1.35 13.42
C LYS A 4 56.32 -0.08 13.54
N ASP A 5 56.09 -0.71 12.39
CA ASP A 5 55.82 -2.14 12.32
C ASP A 5 57.08 -3.00 12.43
N ASN A 6 56.95 -4.33 12.43
CA ASN A 6 58.07 -5.27 12.50
C ASN A 6 59.02 -5.20 11.29
N LYS A 7 58.60 -4.50 10.19
CA LYS A 7 59.38 -4.26 8.97
C LYS A 7 60.00 -2.85 8.92
N GLY A 8 59.92 -2.09 10.04
CA GLY A 8 60.44 -0.74 10.16
C GLY A 8 59.62 0.37 9.48
N ARG A 9 58.40 0.08 8.98
CA ARG A 9 57.55 1.05 8.30
C ARG A 9 56.76 1.87 9.33
N ASN A 10 56.60 3.16 9.06
CA ASN A 10 55.82 4.06 9.95
C ASN A 10 54.34 3.75 9.88
N LEU A 11 53.74 3.58 11.05
CA LEU A 11 52.30 3.43 11.24
C LEU A 11 51.65 4.80 11.49
N LYS A 12 50.54 5.09 10.82
CA LYS A 12 49.74 6.31 11.02
C LYS A 12 48.88 6.24 12.30
N THR A 13 48.24 7.36 12.64
CA THR A 13 47.28 7.42 13.74
C THR A 13 46.15 6.42 13.46
N GLY A 14 45.80 5.57 14.44
CA GLY A 14 44.80 4.52 14.28
C GLY A 14 45.31 3.20 13.71
N GLU A 15 46.49 3.17 13.04
CA GLU A 15 47.09 1.92 12.55
C GLU A 15 47.86 1.19 13.68
N TYR A 16 47.71 -0.13 13.72
CA TYR A 16 48.41 -1.01 14.67
C TYR A 16 48.83 -2.30 13.97
N GLN A 17 49.97 -2.90 14.36
CA GLN A 17 50.31 -4.26 14.03
C GLN A 17 50.03 -5.15 15.23
N ARG A 18 49.29 -6.24 15.01
CA ARG A 18 48.95 -7.22 16.05
C ARG A 18 50.07 -8.24 16.24
N PRO A 19 50.14 -8.94 17.38
CA PRO A 19 51.11 -10.01 17.61
C PRO A 19 51.02 -11.14 16.59
N ASP A 20 49.84 -11.39 16.00
CA ASP A 20 49.59 -12.39 14.96
C ASP A 20 50.06 -11.96 13.57
N GLY A 21 50.72 -10.78 13.45
CA GLY A 21 51.25 -10.24 12.19
C GLY A 21 50.27 -9.46 11.35
N ARG A 22 48.96 -9.54 11.65
CA ARG A 22 47.94 -8.76 10.94
C ARG A 22 47.96 -7.28 11.34
N TYR A 23 47.41 -6.43 10.50
CA TYR A 23 47.30 -5.00 10.72
C TYR A 23 45.84 -4.66 11.11
N GLU A 24 45.68 -3.70 12.03
CA GLU A 24 44.39 -3.19 12.53
C GLU A 24 44.39 -1.69 12.37
N TYR A 25 43.27 -1.13 11.85
CA TYR A 25 42.97 0.28 11.86
C TYR A 25 41.78 0.54 12.75
N ARG A 26 41.96 1.39 13.77
CA ARG A 26 40.94 1.79 14.74
C ARG A 26 40.48 3.21 14.44
N TYR A 27 39.18 3.39 14.34
CA TYR A 27 38.57 4.71 14.10
C TYR A 27 37.28 4.86 14.91
N LYS A 28 36.85 6.13 15.05
CA LYS A 28 35.56 6.46 15.64
C LYS A 28 34.64 6.93 14.52
N ASP A 29 33.49 6.33 14.39
CA ASP A 29 32.46 6.77 13.47
C ASP A 29 31.85 8.09 14.04
N GLU A 30 31.89 9.16 13.26
CA GLU A 30 31.49 10.49 13.73
C GLU A 30 29.98 10.62 13.90
N ILE A 31 29.17 9.85 13.14
CA ILE A 31 27.71 9.88 13.19
C ILE A 31 27.20 9.08 14.37
N THR A 32 27.68 7.85 14.52
CA THR A 32 27.20 6.94 15.58
C THR A 32 27.97 7.09 16.89
N GLY A 33 29.12 7.75 16.88
CA GLY A 33 30.03 7.88 18.01
C GLY A 33 30.72 6.57 18.43
N LYS A 34 30.45 5.46 17.73
CA LYS A 34 31.00 4.11 18.02
C LYS A 34 32.45 3.99 17.57
N ARG A 35 33.23 3.23 18.35
CA ARG A 35 34.60 2.83 17.97
C ARG A 35 34.53 1.55 17.17
N ASN A 36 35.15 1.56 15.99
CA ASN A 36 35.21 0.43 15.06
C ASN A 36 36.67 0.06 14.75
N SER A 37 36.86 -1.18 14.31
CA SER A 37 38.17 -1.66 13.84
C SER A 37 38.02 -2.48 12.57
N VAL A 38 38.98 -2.31 11.65
CA VAL A 38 39.12 -3.17 10.47
C VAL A 38 40.50 -3.83 10.45
N TYR A 39 40.59 -5.00 9.85
CA TYR A 39 41.77 -5.83 9.85
C TYR A 39 42.17 -6.20 8.44
N ALA A 40 43.49 -6.23 8.20
CA ALA A 40 44.08 -6.67 6.93
C ALA A 40 45.34 -7.53 7.17
N ALA A 41 45.65 -8.37 6.22
CA ALA A 41 46.86 -9.20 6.27
C ALA A 41 48.16 -8.39 6.06
N ASP A 42 48.06 -7.28 5.34
CA ASP A 42 49.19 -6.41 5.04
C ASP A 42 48.84 -4.93 5.17
N LEU A 43 49.86 -4.08 5.28
CA LEU A 43 49.68 -2.65 5.52
C LEU A 43 49.12 -1.89 4.30
N ALA A 44 49.36 -2.38 3.08
CA ALA A 44 48.86 -1.73 1.86
C ALA A 44 47.34 -1.91 1.77
N SER A 45 46.85 -3.13 1.97
CA SER A 45 45.42 -3.44 2.02
C SER A 45 44.70 -2.70 3.16
N LEU A 46 45.38 -2.55 4.33
CA LEU A 46 44.79 -1.77 5.45
C LEU A 46 44.59 -0.30 5.04
N ARG A 47 45.60 0.29 4.38
CA ARG A 47 45.56 1.70 3.95
C ARG A 47 44.53 1.96 2.84
N GLU A 48 44.26 1.00 1.99
CA GLU A 48 43.15 1.09 1.03
C GLU A 48 41.79 1.09 1.75
N MET A 49 41.64 0.23 2.78
CA MET A 49 40.43 0.22 3.63
C MET A 49 40.30 1.54 4.40
N GLU A 50 41.39 2.05 4.98
CA GLU A 50 41.40 3.35 5.68
C GLU A 50 40.95 4.49 4.75
N LYS A 51 41.53 4.56 3.53
CA LYS A 51 41.16 5.57 2.54
C LYS A 51 39.67 5.52 2.20
N LYS A 52 39.13 4.31 2.05
CA LYS A 52 37.72 4.12 1.78
C LYS A 52 36.85 4.55 2.97
N ILE A 53 37.22 4.18 4.21
CA ILE A 53 36.51 4.54 5.43
C ILE A 53 36.53 6.07 5.62
N ASN A 54 37.66 6.71 5.46
CA ASN A 54 37.78 8.18 5.59
C ASN A 54 36.91 8.88 4.55
N LYS A 55 36.88 8.38 3.30
CA LYS A 55 35.98 8.89 2.28
C LYS A 55 34.50 8.68 2.64
N ASP A 56 34.16 7.53 3.22
CA ASP A 56 32.80 7.27 3.68
C ASP A 56 32.42 8.23 4.84
N MET A 57 33.36 8.52 5.75
CA MET A 57 33.15 9.49 6.83
C MET A 57 33.03 10.93 6.31
N ASP A 58 33.89 11.33 5.37
CA ASP A 58 33.81 12.67 4.72
C ASP A 58 32.46 12.85 3.99
N ASP A 59 31.90 11.78 3.44
CA ASP A 59 30.60 11.77 2.78
C ASP A 59 29.42 11.55 3.78
N LEU A 60 29.65 11.66 5.08
CA LEU A 60 28.68 11.47 6.17
C LEU A 60 27.96 10.12 6.11
N LEU A 61 28.64 9.05 5.70
CA LEU A 61 28.10 7.70 5.71
C LEU A 61 28.45 6.96 7.00
N ILE A 62 27.47 6.16 7.49
CA ILE A 62 27.69 5.30 8.64
C ILE A 62 28.68 4.18 8.27
N THR A 63 29.79 4.12 8.99
CA THR A 63 30.85 3.11 8.74
C THR A 63 30.69 1.85 9.61
N ASP A 64 29.68 1.82 10.49
CA ASP A 64 29.38 0.68 11.37
C ASP A 64 29.06 -0.59 10.57
N ALA A 65 29.73 -1.69 10.90
CA ALA A 65 29.53 -3.00 10.27
C ALA A 65 28.10 -3.54 10.41
N SER A 66 27.36 -3.13 11.44
CA SER A 66 25.96 -3.56 11.67
C SER A 66 25.04 -2.98 10.60
N VAL A 67 25.27 -1.73 10.18
CA VAL A 67 24.46 -1.05 9.17
C VAL A 67 24.75 -1.63 7.77
N LYS A 68 25.99 -2.08 7.53
CA LYS A 68 26.36 -2.75 6.27
C LYS A 68 25.66 -4.09 6.03
N LYS A 69 25.05 -4.67 7.09
CA LYS A 69 24.23 -5.90 6.99
C LYS A 69 22.75 -5.63 6.75
N LEU A 70 22.34 -4.35 6.73
CA LEU A 70 20.94 -3.97 6.54
C LEU A 70 20.43 -4.48 5.18
N THR A 71 19.35 -5.27 5.19
CA THR A 71 18.68 -5.75 3.98
C THR A 71 17.59 -4.79 3.53
N VAL A 72 17.16 -4.91 2.28
CA VAL A 72 16.04 -4.12 1.75
C VAL A 72 14.74 -4.43 2.49
N ASN A 73 14.52 -5.67 2.97
CA ASN A 73 13.39 -6.01 3.83
C ASN A 73 13.41 -5.23 5.15
N THR A 74 14.55 -5.24 5.84
CA THR A 74 14.67 -4.52 7.12
C THR A 74 14.58 -3.00 6.92
N LEU A 75 15.07 -2.49 5.79
CA LEU A 75 14.91 -1.07 5.43
C LEU A 75 13.42 -0.70 5.24
N PHE A 76 12.67 -1.53 4.52
CA PHE A 76 11.23 -1.32 4.35
C PHE A 76 10.47 -1.37 5.68
N GLU A 77 10.82 -2.30 6.59
CA GLU A 77 10.21 -2.39 7.92
C GLU A 77 10.47 -1.12 8.74
N ARG A 78 11.69 -0.56 8.68
CA ARG A 78 12.00 0.74 9.29
C ARG A 78 11.17 1.87 8.68
N TYR A 79 11.11 1.94 7.35
CA TYR A 79 10.30 2.92 6.64
C TYR A 79 8.82 2.84 7.04
N MET A 80 8.26 1.62 7.12
CA MET A 80 6.86 1.43 7.53
C MET A 80 6.59 1.83 8.98
N ALA A 81 7.59 1.71 9.87
CA ALA A 81 7.49 2.15 11.25
C ALA A 81 7.40 3.68 11.40
N THR A 82 7.94 4.45 10.44
CA THR A 82 7.85 5.92 10.44
C THR A 82 6.53 6.45 9.85
N LYS A 83 5.70 5.59 9.23
CA LYS A 83 4.50 6.03 8.53
C LYS A 83 3.28 6.09 9.44
N ASN A 84 2.66 7.26 9.48
CA ASN A 84 1.32 7.44 10.06
C ASN A 84 0.27 7.27 8.95
N ILE A 85 -0.15 6.05 8.69
CA ILE A 85 -1.13 5.68 7.66
C ILE A 85 -2.21 4.77 8.24
N LYS A 86 -3.42 4.81 7.65
CA LYS A 86 -4.53 3.95 8.06
C LYS A 86 -4.12 2.48 7.98
N GLU A 87 -4.57 1.66 8.95
CA GLU A 87 -4.18 0.26 9.09
C GLU A 87 -4.42 -0.56 7.81
N ARG A 88 -5.55 -0.34 7.13
CA ARG A 88 -5.84 -0.96 5.82
C ARG A 88 -4.78 -0.66 4.77
N THR A 89 -4.27 0.58 4.72
CA THR A 89 -3.22 0.96 3.77
C THR A 89 -1.92 0.26 4.12
N LYS A 90 -1.60 0.20 5.41
CA LYS A 90 -0.42 -0.49 5.94
C LYS A 90 -0.44 -1.98 5.57
N LYS A 91 -1.56 -2.68 5.82
CA LYS A 91 -1.75 -4.08 5.45
C LYS A 91 -1.61 -4.32 3.94
N ASN A 92 -2.16 -3.40 3.12
CA ASN A 92 -2.01 -3.50 1.67
C ASN A 92 -0.55 -3.34 1.21
N TYR A 93 0.19 -2.39 1.79
CA TYR A 93 1.61 -2.19 1.47
C TYR A 93 2.46 -3.39 1.87
N ILE A 94 2.25 -3.94 3.07
CA ILE A 94 2.92 -5.17 3.53
C ILE A 94 2.61 -6.33 2.59
N ARG A 95 1.33 -6.53 2.21
CA ARG A 95 0.95 -7.59 1.28
C ARG A 95 1.61 -7.45 -0.10
N MET A 96 1.66 -6.22 -0.65
CA MET A 96 2.35 -5.96 -1.92
C MET A 96 3.84 -6.28 -1.83
N TRP A 97 4.47 -5.88 -0.71
CA TRP A 97 5.86 -6.17 -0.42
C TRP A 97 6.13 -7.66 -0.32
N ASP A 98 5.37 -8.36 0.50
CA ASP A 98 5.53 -9.80 0.76
C ASP A 98 5.35 -10.63 -0.50
N TYR A 99 4.37 -10.26 -1.32
CA TYR A 99 4.06 -11.00 -2.54
C TYR A 99 5.08 -10.78 -3.66
N ARG A 100 5.68 -9.59 -3.77
CA ARG A 100 6.51 -9.24 -4.93
C ARG A 100 7.98 -8.97 -4.61
N ILE A 101 8.29 -8.38 -3.47
CA ILE A 101 9.63 -7.84 -3.18
C ILE A 101 10.37 -8.69 -2.16
N ARG A 102 9.71 -9.21 -1.12
CA ARG A 102 10.34 -9.88 0.02
C ARG A 102 11.35 -10.96 -0.39
N ASN A 103 10.97 -11.85 -1.29
CA ASN A 103 11.79 -13.00 -1.71
C ASN A 103 12.61 -12.75 -2.98
N THR A 104 12.47 -11.57 -3.61
CA THR A 104 13.24 -11.19 -4.83
C THR A 104 14.34 -10.18 -4.46
N LEU A 105 13.99 -8.92 -4.33
CA LEU A 105 14.92 -7.84 -3.99
C LEU A 105 15.17 -7.71 -2.48
N GLY A 106 14.26 -8.19 -1.65
CA GLY A 106 14.21 -7.91 -0.22
C GLY A 106 15.42 -8.42 0.58
N ASN A 107 16.06 -9.49 0.14
CA ASN A 107 17.22 -10.10 0.82
C ASN A 107 18.57 -9.48 0.43
N ILE A 108 18.58 -8.60 -0.58
CA ILE A 108 19.80 -7.90 -0.99
C ILE A 108 20.19 -6.88 0.09
N ARG A 109 21.46 -6.77 0.39
CA ARG A 109 21.93 -5.72 1.31
C ARG A 109 21.80 -4.36 0.65
N VAL A 110 21.37 -3.36 1.42
CA VAL A 110 21.14 -1.99 0.95
C VAL A 110 22.41 -1.41 0.29
N VAL A 111 23.59 -1.68 0.84
CA VAL A 111 24.87 -1.20 0.32
C VAL A 111 25.29 -1.85 -1.01
N ASP A 112 24.78 -3.04 -1.32
CA ASP A 112 25.06 -3.78 -2.56
C ASP A 112 23.96 -3.57 -3.60
N PHE A 113 22.89 -2.88 -3.24
CA PHE A 113 21.74 -2.69 -4.10
C PHE A 113 22.05 -1.71 -5.24
N LYS A 114 21.75 -2.09 -6.48
CA LYS A 114 22.07 -1.34 -7.68
C LYS A 114 20.82 -0.98 -8.48
N THR A 115 20.87 0.10 -9.23
CA THR A 115 19.84 0.50 -10.19
C THR A 115 19.47 -0.62 -11.17
N SER A 116 20.45 -1.46 -11.57
CA SER A 116 20.19 -2.61 -12.44
C SER A 116 19.24 -3.64 -11.82
N HIS A 117 19.32 -3.88 -10.51
CA HIS A 117 18.40 -4.80 -9.83
C HIS A 117 16.95 -4.34 -9.99
N VAL A 118 16.67 -3.03 -9.82
CA VAL A 118 15.33 -2.47 -9.97
C VAL A 118 14.84 -2.57 -11.40
N ARG A 119 15.70 -2.20 -12.37
CA ARG A 119 15.33 -2.24 -13.80
C ARG A 119 15.04 -3.66 -14.27
N THR A 120 15.88 -4.63 -13.90
CA THR A 120 15.64 -6.04 -14.21
C THR A 120 14.35 -6.54 -13.57
N PHE A 121 14.10 -6.16 -12.32
CA PHE A 121 12.85 -6.53 -11.60
C PHE A 121 11.62 -5.95 -12.28
N PHE A 122 11.62 -4.65 -12.63
CA PHE A 122 10.46 -4.04 -13.29
C PHE A 122 10.26 -4.54 -14.72
N SER A 123 11.35 -4.86 -15.44
CA SER A 123 11.25 -5.52 -16.74
C SER A 123 10.57 -6.88 -16.62
N ALA A 124 10.98 -7.72 -15.68
CA ALA A 124 10.36 -9.02 -15.45
C ALA A 124 8.87 -8.90 -15.11
N LEU A 125 8.49 -7.93 -14.26
CA LEU A 125 7.07 -7.68 -13.95
C LEU A 125 6.27 -7.18 -15.16
N SER A 126 6.90 -6.40 -16.04
CA SER A 126 6.31 -5.96 -17.31
C SER A 126 6.10 -7.14 -18.26
N ASP A 127 7.08 -8.05 -18.36
CA ASP A 127 7.00 -9.26 -19.17
C ASP A 127 5.93 -10.25 -18.66
N GLU A 128 5.69 -10.26 -17.33
CA GLU A 128 4.53 -10.95 -16.71
C GLU A 128 3.17 -10.31 -17.07
N GLY A 129 3.14 -9.15 -17.73
CA GLY A 129 1.92 -8.44 -18.11
C GLY A 129 1.29 -7.60 -17.00
N LEU A 130 2.03 -7.23 -15.96
CA LEU A 130 1.50 -6.37 -14.91
C LEU A 130 1.19 -4.97 -15.45
N ALA A 131 0.10 -4.38 -14.94
CA ALA A 131 -0.25 -3.00 -15.26
C ALA A 131 0.79 -2.01 -14.70
N HIS A 132 1.07 -0.94 -15.45
CA HIS A 132 1.95 0.14 -15.02
C HIS A 132 1.62 0.68 -13.62
N SER A 133 0.32 0.82 -13.29
CA SER A 133 -0.13 1.27 -11.96
C SER A 133 0.31 0.34 -10.83
N THR A 134 0.41 -0.97 -11.07
CA THR A 134 0.89 -1.94 -10.08
C THR A 134 2.39 -1.78 -9.86
N ILE A 135 3.17 -1.66 -10.94
CA ILE A 135 4.63 -1.42 -10.88
C ILE A 135 4.92 -0.08 -10.21
N LYS A 136 4.15 0.96 -10.54
CA LYS A 136 4.20 2.27 -9.87
C LYS A 136 3.93 2.18 -8.36
N GLY A 137 3.00 1.30 -7.96
CA GLY A 137 2.75 1.03 -6.54
C GLY A 137 3.98 0.43 -5.84
N LEU A 138 4.66 -0.54 -6.46
CA LEU A 138 5.89 -1.15 -5.93
C LEU A 138 7.05 -0.14 -5.89
N TYR A 139 7.19 0.69 -6.93
CA TYR A 139 8.13 1.81 -6.94
C TYR A 139 7.87 2.77 -5.77
N GLY A 140 6.59 3.08 -5.49
CA GLY A 140 6.17 3.94 -4.39
C GLY A 140 6.46 3.38 -3.00
N LEU A 141 6.82 2.10 -2.88
CA LEU A 141 7.32 1.48 -1.64
C LEU A 141 8.85 1.45 -1.60
N LEU A 142 9.49 1.09 -2.71
CA LEU A 142 10.95 0.99 -2.81
C LEU A 142 11.62 2.36 -2.73
N ASN A 143 11.18 3.33 -3.54
CA ASN A 143 11.85 4.61 -3.65
C ASN A 143 11.95 5.37 -2.31
N PRO A 144 10.87 5.59 -1.55
CA PRO A 144 10.97 6.30 -0.27
C PRO A 144 11.69 5.48 0.81
N SER A 145 11.68 4.14 0.72
CA SER A 145 12.50 3.32 1.64
C SER A 145 14.00 3.59 1.41
N PHE A 146 14.42 3.71 0.15
CA PHE A 146 15.82 4.02 -0.17
C PHE A 146 16.16 5.51 0.06
N GLU A 147 15.20 6.44 -0.03
CA GLU A 147 15.42 7.83 0.43
C GLU A 147 15.74 7.87 1.92
N LEU A 148 15.00 7.12 2.75
CA LEU A 148 15.33 6.99 4.16
C LEU A 148 16.76 6.47 4.38
N ALA A 149 17.23 5.52 3.56
CA ALA A 149 18.61 5.01 3.66
C ALA A 149 19.66 6.07 3.27
N VAL A 150 19.32 7.01 2.40
CA VAL A 150 20.18 8.17 2.08
C VAL A 150 20.16 9.16 3.24
N GLU A 151 18.98 9.51 3.76
CA GLU A 151 18.80 10.41 4.90
C GLU A 151 19.53 9.90 6.16
N ASP A 152 19.46 8.59 6.40
CA ASP A 152 20.16 7.92 7.51
C ASP A 152 21.68 7.73 7.26
N GLY A 153 22.24 8.20 6.14
CA GLY A 153 23.65 8.06 5.80
C GLY A 153 24.12 6.63 5.54
N VAL A 154 23.22 5.70 5.20
CA VAL A 154 23.53 4.30 4.88
C VAL A 154 24.16 4.17 3.49
N ILE A 155 23.64 4.96 2.53
CA ILE A 155 24.09 5.02 1.14
C ILE A 155 24.14 6.47 0.65
N ARG A 156 25.02 6.75 -0.33
CA ARG A 156 25.19 8.11 -0.89
C ARG A 156 24.06 8.55 -1.80
N LYS A 157 23.44 7.63 -2.50
CA LYS A 157 22.45 7.91 -3.55
C LYS A 157 21.40 6.82 -3.59
N ASN A 158 20.15 7.21 -3.79
CA ASN A 158 19.06 6.28 -3.97
C ASN A 158 19.16 5.58 -5.34
N PRO A 159 19.35 4.25 -5.39
CA PRO A 159 19.46 3.51 -6.64
C PRO A 159 18.12 3.30 -7.36
N VAL A 160 17.00 3.62 -6.71
CA VAL A 160 15.64 3.46 -7.24
C VAL A 160 15.17 4.70 -8.00
N THR A 161 15.66 5.88 -7.63
CA THR A 161 15.23 7.15 -8.24
C THR A 161 15.39 7.12 -9.77
N GLY A 162 14.31 7.50 -10.47
CA GLY A 162 14.26 7.57 -11.92
C GLY A 162 14.24 6.22 -12.64
N THR A 163 13.95 5.12 -11.95
CA THR A 163 13.91 3.77 -12.56
C THR A 163 12.51 3.35 -13.03
N LEU A 164 11.44 4.09 -12.69
CA LEU A 164 10.07 3.67 -13.00
C LEU A 164 9.81 3.53 -14.52
N GLY A 165 10.28 4.51 -15.33
CA GLY A 165 10.10 4.45 -16.79
C GLY A 165 8.69 4.08 -17.22
N ASP A 166 8.58 3.44 -18.40
CA ASP A 166 7.32 3.03 -19.03
C ASP A 166 7.05 1.52 -18.84
N TYR A 167 7.52 0.94 -17.74
CA TYR A 167 7.27 -0.47 -17.43
C TYR A 167 5.79 -0.76 -17.19
N GLY A 168 5.35 -1.93 -17.66
CA GLY A 168 4.01 -2.46 -17.45
C GLY A 168 2.99 -2.02 -18.51
N ALA A 169 1.91 -2.79 -18.59
CA ALA A 169 0.84 -2.49 -19.52
C ALA A 169 0.17 -1.14 -19.22
N PRO A 170 -0.12 -0.32 -20.23
CA PRO A 170 -0.80 0.95 -20.03
C PRO A 170 -2.19 0.72 -19.40
N ALA A 171 -2.69 1.72 -18.68
CA ALA A 171 -4.03 1.68 -18.15
C ALA A 171 -5.04 1.62 -19.30
N LYS A 172 -5.97 0.65 -19.25
CA LYS A 172 -7.11 0.67 -20.17
C LYS A 172 -7.99 1.85 -19.80
N GLU A 173 -8.31 2.64 -20.80
CA GLU A 173 -9.27 3.73 -20.65
C GLU A 173 -10.62 3.15 -20.23
N LYS A 174 -11.22 3.71 -19.18
CA LYS A 174 -12.53 3.29 -18.69
C LYS A 174 -13.53 4.34 -19.08
N GLU A 175 -14.44 3.99 -19.95
CA GLU A 175 -15.55 4.84 -20.33
C GLU A 175 -16.67 4.77 -19.30
N ALA A 176 -17.28 5.90 -18.99
CA ALA A 176 -18.49 5.95 -18.20
C ALA A 176 -19.70 5.56 -19.06
N LEU A 177 -20.70 4.92 -18.45
CA LEU A 177 -21.96 4.64 -19.15
C LEU A 177 -22.67 5.96 -19.51
N THR A 178 -23.14 6.08 -20.75
CA THR A 178 -24.04 7.17 -21.13
C THR A 178 -25.39 7.03 -20.42
N LEU A 179 -26.17 8.11 -20.37
CA LEU A 179 -27.52 8.05 -19.78
C LEU A 179 -28.40 7.00 -20.48
N GLU A 180 -28.35 6.93 -21.81
CA GLU A 180 -29.09 5.94 -22.59
C GLU A 180 -28.67 4.49 -22.25
N GLN A 181 -27.36 4.25 -22.10
CA GLN A 181 -26.85 2.94 -21.67
C GLN A 181 -27.31 2.58 -20.26
N GLN A 182 -27.30 3.54 -19.33
CA GLN A 182 -27.79 3.33 -17.96
C GLN A 182 -29.29 2.98 -17.96
N GLU A 183 -30.11 3.71 -18.71
CA GLU A 183 -31.56 3.44 -18.82
C GLU A 183 -31.85 2.05 -19.40
N LYS A 184 -31.16 1.68 -20.49
CA LYS A 184 -31.29 0.34 -21.10
C LYS A 184 -30.89 -0.77 -20.13
N LEU A 185 -29.78 -0.59 -19.39
CA LEU A 185 -29.31 -1.55 -18.41
C LEU A 185 -30.31 -1.70 -17.25
N LEU A 186 -30.80 -0.60 -16.69
CA LEU A 186 -31.79 -0.64 -15.61
C LEU A 186 -33.10 -1.30 -16.07
N LYS A 187 -33.57 -1.03 -17.29
CA LYS A 187 -34.74 -1.68 -17.88
C LYS A 187 -34.54 -3.20 -18.07
N PHE A 188 -33.38 -3.62 -18.52
CA PHE A 188 -33.01 -5.04 -18.59
C PHE A 188 -33.08 -5.71 -17.20
N VAL A 189 -32.51 -5.06 -16.18
CA VAL A 189 -32.54 -5.57 -14.80
C VAL A 189 -33.97 -5.64 -14.26
N GLU A 190 -34.82 -4.66 -14.55
CA GLU A 190 -36.21 -4.60 -14.13
C GLU A 190 -37.05 -5.75 -14.72
N GLN A 191 -36.77 -6.13 -15.95
CA GLN A 191 -37.46 -7.23 -16.67
C GLN A 191 -36.95 -8.61 -16.30
N SER A 192 -35.78 -8.71 -15.66
CA SER A 192 -35.16 -9.97 -15.28
C SER A 192 -35.71 -10.51 -13.96
N ASN A 193 -36.21 -11.73 -13.96
CA ASN A 193 -36.63 -12.40 -12.71
C ASN A 193 -35.46 -12.67 -11.76
N VAL A 194 -34.24 -12.81 -12.30
CA VAL A 194 -33.01 -13.12 -11.53
C VAL A 194 -32.40 -11.84 -10.94
N TYR A 195 -32.32 -10.78 -11.72
CA TYR A 195 -31.58 -9.56 -11.34
C TYR A 195 -32.46 -8.47 -10.74
N LYS A 196 -33.77 -8.53 -10.89
CA LYS A 196 -34.74 -7.55 -10.37
C LYS A 196 -34.55 -7.22 -8.89
N PRO A 197 -34.19 -8.13 -7.98
CA PRO A 197 -33.92 -7.81 -6.58
C PRO A 197 -32.74 -6.82 -6.36
N HIS A 198 -31.82 -6.71 -7.32
CA HIS A 198 -30.69 -5.78 -7.26
C HIS A 198 -31.01 -4.39 -7.82
N LEU A 199 -32.16 -4.24 -8.49
CA LEU A 199 -32.53 -2.98 -9.14
C LEU A 199 -32.54 -1.77 -8.20
N PRO A 200 -33.14 -1.81 -7.00
CA PRO A 200 -33.15 -0.66 -6.11
C PRO A 200 -31.74 -0.20 -5.73
N MET A 201 -30.84 -1.14 -5.43
CA MET A 201 -29.44 -0.81 -5.10
C MET A 201 -28.74 -0.14 -6.27
N MET A 202 -28.92 -0.65 -7.50
CA MET A 202 -28.33 -0.04 -8.70
C MET A 202 -28.87 1.36 -8.96
N GLN A 203 -30.20 1.56 -8.79
CA GLN A 203 -30.83 2.89 -8.93
C GLN A 203 -30.30 3.88 -7.92
N VAL A 204 -30.09 3.47 -6.66
CA VAL A 204 -29.46 4.31 -5.63
C VAL A 204 -28.01 4.63 -5.99
N MET A 205 -27.22 3.64 -6.41
CA MET A 205 -25.82 3.86 -6.81
C MET A 205 -25.68 4.82 -8.00
N PHE A 206 -26.51 4.67 -9.02
CA PHE A 206 -26.46 5.53 -10.21
C PHE A 206 -27.02 6.92 -9.93
N GLY A 207 -28.19 7.00 -9.29
CA GLY A 207 -28.90 8.26 -9.09
C GLY A 207 -28.30 9.17 -8.02
N ALA A 208 -27.59 8.59 -7.03
CA ALA A 208 -26.90 9.34 -5.98
C ALA A 208 -25.38 9.34 -6.14
N CYS A 209 -24.83 8.72 -7.18
CA CYS A 209 -23.39 8.62 -7.47
C CYS A 209 -22.57 8.11 -6.27
N LEU A 210 -23.11 7.13 -5.53
CA LEU A 210 -22.47 6.57 -4.35
C LEU A 210 -21.39 5.54 -4.70
N ARG A 211 -20.30 5.54 -3.93
CA ARG A 211 -19.33 4.45 -4.00
C ARG A 211 -19.94 3.17 -3.43
N VAL A 212 -19.48 2.01 -3.88
CA VAL A 212 -19.94 0.70 -3.35
C VAL A 212 -19.87 0.67 -1.82
N SER A 213 -18.76 1.12 -1.23
CA SER A 213 -18.57 1.11 0.24
C SER A 213 -19.51 2.08 0.97
N GLU A 214 -19.85 3.21 0.36
CA GLU A 214 -20.86 4.15 0.88
C GLU A 214 -22.25 3.51 0.80
N THR A 215 -22.61 2.94 -0.37
CA THR A 215 -23.93 2.31 -0.58
C THR A 215 -24.21 1.18 0.40
N ILE A 216 -23.27 0.25 0.59
CA ILE A 216 -23.46 -0.87 1.52
C ILE A 216 -23.45 -0.42 3.00
N GLY A 217 -22.86 0.74 3.27
CA GLY A 217 -22.82 1.36 4.58
C GLY A 217 -24.06 2.19 4.93
N LEU A 218 -24.99 2.43 4.00
CA LEU A 218 -26.20 3.18 4.29
C LEU A 218 -27.08 2.44 5.28
N THR A 219 -27.57 3.18 6.25
CA THR A 219 -28.59 2.76 7.23
C THR A 219 -29.89 3.52 7.00
N TRP A 220 -31.00 3.04 7.53
CA TRP A 220 -32.26 3.76 7.42
C TRP A 220 -32.27 5.12 8.15
N SER A 221 -31.34 5.35 9.08
CA SER A 221 -31.14 6.64 9.74
C SER A 221 -30.44 7.66 8.86
N ASP A 222 -29.72 7.21 7.83
CA ASP A 222 -29.04 8.09 6.88
C ASP A 222 -29.98 8.58 5.75
N VAL A 223 -31.23 8.09 5.71
CA VAL A 223 -32.19 8.36 4.62
C VAL A 223 -33.38 9.13 5.11
N ASP A 224 -33.42 10.42 4.86
CA ASP A 224 -34.59 11.26 5.14
C ASP A 224 -35.58 11.21 3.96
N MET A 225 -36.57 10.31 4.10
CA MET A 225 -37.62 10.17 3.09
C MET A 225 -38.56 11.36 3.02
N LYS A 226 -38.67 12.16 4.08
CA LYS A 226 -39.54 13.33 4.12
C LYS A 226 -38.93 14.52 3.36
N ASN A 227 -37.67 14.82 3.66
CA ASN A 227 -36.94 15.90 3.02
C ASN A 227 -36.27 15.47 1.72
N ARG A 228 -36.30 14.17 1.40
CA ARG A 228 -35.67 13.55 0.21
C ARG A 228 -34.15 13.79 0.16
N GLU A 229 -33.48 13.48 1.25
CA GLU A 229 -32.02 13.63 1.39
C GLU A 229 -31.37 12.33 1.87
N ILE A 230 -30.15 12.11 1.43
CA ILE A 230 -29.28 11.01 1.86
C ILE A 230 -28.08 11.62 2.55
N HIS A 231 -27.89 11.34 3.83
CA HIS A 231 -26.69 11.73 4.56
C HIS A 231 -25.58 10.69 4.33
N VAL A 232 -24.45 11.08 3.74
CA VAL A 232 -23.28 10.23 3.56
C VAL A 232 -22.22 10.61 4.57
N GLY A 233 -22.24 9.98 5.74
CA GLY A 233 -21.30 10.26 6.85
C GLY A 233 -20.17 9.22 7.00
N GLY A 234 -20.26 8.06 6.30
CA GLY A 234 -19.30 6.98 6.45
C GLY A 234 -19.34 5.96 5.33
N GLN A 235 -18.54 4.93 5.47
CA GLN A 235 -18.47 3.81 4.52
C GLN A 235 -18.18 2.50 5.25
N LEU A 236 -18.76 1.39 4.77
CA LEU A 236 -18.33 0.06 5.22
C LEU A 236 -17.21 -0.48 4.34
N VAL A 237 -16.14 -0.93 5.00
CA VAL A 237 -15.02 -1.61 4.35
C VAL A 237 -14.89 -3.02 4.90
N TYR A 238 -14.52 -3.98 4.05
CA TYR A 238 -14.37 -5.38 4.43
C TYR A 238 -12.93 -5.79 4.24
N TYR A 239 -12.22 -6.09 5.34
CA TYR A 239 -10.82 -6.52 5.31
C TYR A 239 -10.48 -7.36 6.55
N GLU A 240 -9.32 -7.99 6.54
CA GLU A 240 -8.82 -8.81 7.64
C GLU A 240 -8.42 -7.92 8.82
N GLY A 241 -9.19 -8.02 9.91
CA GLY A 241 -8.89 -7.46 11.22
C GLY A 241 -8.12 -8.47 12.10
N ASP A 242 -8.06 -8.20 13.39
CA ASP A 242 -7.37 -9.09 14.35
C ASP A 242 -8.12 -10.41 14.57
N GLU A 243 -9.44 -10.40 14.39
CA GLU A 243 -10.33 -11.56 14.52
C GLU A 243 -10.70 -12.19 13.16
N GLY A 244 -9.96 -11.87 12.09
CA GLY A 244 -10.21 -12.34 10.74
C GLY A 244 -10.96 -11.32 9.87
N TYR A 245 -11.49 -11.78 8.75
CA TYR A 245 -12.19 -10.92 7.78
C TYR A 245 -13.55 -10.46 8.34
N CYS A 246 -13.69 -9.15 8.56
CA CYS A 246 -14.93 -8.54 9.04
C CYS A 246 -15.19 -7.17 8.40
N PHE A 247 -16.41 -6.66 8.64
CA PHE A 247 -16.74 -5.29 8.29
C PHE A 247 -16.17 -4.33 9.32
N HIS A 248 -15.67 -3.21 8.83
CA HIS A 248 -15.23 -2.09 9.64
C HIS A 248 -15.99 -0.84 9.20
N ASP A 249 -16.55 -0.10 10.13
CA ASP A 249 -17.00 1.26 9.87
C ASP A 249 -15.76 2.15 9.68
N SER A 250 -15.80 2.98 8.68
CA SER A 250 -14.70 3.88 8.36
C SER A 250 -15.27 5.23 7.96
N GLU A 251 -14.73 6.27 8.54
CA GLU A 251 -14.98 7.62 8.06
C GLU A 251 -14.69 7.73 6.57
N THR A 252 -15.29 8.70 5.93
CA THR A 252 -14.99 9.05 4.54
C THR A 252 -13.49 9.36 4.39
N LYS A 253 -12.96 9.20 3.19
CA LYS A 253 -11.51 9.39 2.92
C LYS A 253 -11.05 10.83 3.18
N THR A 254 -11.95 11.79 3.07
CA THR A 254 -11.74 13.24 3.25
C THR A 254 -12.98 13.85 3.88
N ASP A 255 -12.85 15.00 4.55
CA ASP A 255 -13.96 15.74 5.13
C ASP A 255 -15.01 16.11 4.08
N ALA A 256 -14.61 16.41 2.84
CA ALA A 256 -15.49 16.62 1.70
C ALA A 256 -16.29 15.35 1.28
N GLY A 257 -15.96 14.20 1.86
CA GLY A 257 -16.74 12.96 1.67
C GLY A 257 -18.03 12.94 2.48
N ILE A 258 -18.12 13.71 3.57
CA ILE A 258 -19.36 13.91 4.36
C ILE A 258 -20.22 14.90 3.58
N ARG A 259 -21.40 14.45 3.18
CA ARG A 259 -22.27 15.27 2.32
C ARG A 259 -23.71 14.78 2.40
N ASP A 260 -24.63 15.72 2.18
CA ASP A 260 -26.03 15.44 1.95
C ASP A 260 -26.34 15.45 0.45
N ILE A 261 -27.07 14.45 -0.02
CA ILE A 261 -27.39 14.27 -1.43
C ILE A 261 -28.92 14.33 -1.60
N PRO A 262 -29.45 15.26 -2.42
CA PRO A 262 -30.88 15.28 -2.69
C PRO A 262 -31.28 14.06 -3.53
N MET A 263 -32.43 13.44 -3.20
CA MET A 263 -32.94 12.28 -3.93
C MET A 263 -33.70 12.73 -5.19
N THR A 264 -33.31 12.14 -6.31
CA THR A 264 -34.18 12.14 -7.49
C THR A 264 -35.41 11.26 -7.24
N GLN A 265 -36.45 11.39 -8.08
CA GLN A 265 -37.63 10.52 -7.97
C GLN A 265 -37.27 9.04 -8.07
N MET A 266 -36.36 8.68 -8.97
CA MET A 266 -35.87 7.31 -9.13
C MET A 266 -35.23 6.76 -7.84
N VAL A 267 -34.41 7.56 -7.15
CA VAL A 267 -33.74 7.16 -5.90
C VAL A 267 -34.77 7.01 -4.76
N TYR A 268 -35.72 7.94 -4.65
CA TYR A 268 -36.79 7.87 -3.69
C TYR A 268 -37.63 6.59 -3.85
N ASP A 269 -38.03 6.28 -5.08
CA ASP A 269 -38.81 5.07 -5.39
C ASP A 269 -37.99 3.80 -5.15
N ALA A 270 -36.67 3.86 -5.42
CA ALA A 270 -35.76 2.76 -5.13
C ALA A 270 -35.68 2.44 -3.63
N PHE A 271 -35.59 3.44 -2.75
CA PHE A 271 -35.63 3.19 -1.30
C PHE A 271 -36.97 2.64 -0.83
N ARG A 272 -38.07 3.11 -1.39
CA ARG A 272 -39.39 2.52 -1.08
C ARG A 272 -39.45 1.04 -1.47
N LYS A 273 -39.05 0.71 -2.71
CA LYS A 273 -39.01 -0.69 -3.18
C LYS A 273 -38.04 -1.54 -2.33
N GLN A 274 -36.88 -0.99 -1.95
CA GLN A 274 -35.95 -1.73 -1.08
C GLN A 274 -36.53 -2.01 0.29
N ARG A 275 -37.28 -1.07 0.85
CA ARG A 275 -37.97 -1.28 2.14
C ARG A 275 -39.02 -2.37 2.06
N GLU A 276 -39.82 -2.39 1.00
CA GLU A 276 -40.78 -3.44 0.70
C GLU A 276 -40.10 -4.81 0.55
N LEU A 277 -39.01 -4.88 -0.24
CA LEU A 277 -38.23 -6.11 -0.41
C LEU A 277 -37.66 -6.62 0.91
N ASN A 278 -37.12 -5.74 1.73
CA ASN A 278 -36.58 -6.12 3.04
C ASN A 278 -37.66 -6.71 3.95
N LEU A 279 -38.85 -6.13 3.94
CA LEU A 279 -39.99 -6.66 4.69
C LEU A 279 -40.48 -8.01 4.14
N MET A 280 -40.68 -8.11 2.83
CA MET A 280 -41.19 -9.32 2.17
C MET A 280 -40.26 -10.51 2.31
N LEU A 281 -38.94 -10.28 2.24
CA LEU A 281 -37.89 -11.32 2.22
C LEU A 281 -37.22 -11.51 3.59
N GLY A 282 -37.68 -10.77 4.64
CA GLY A 282 -37.07 -10.84 5.96
C GLY A 282 -35.60 -10.36 6.00
N LEU A 283 -35.20 -9.46 5.09
CA LEU A 283 -33.83 -8.95 4.96
C LEU A 283 -33.56 -7.79 5.93
N GLN A 284 -33.90 -7.95 7.19
CA GLN A 284 -33.61 -6.93 8.21
C GLN A 284 -32.17 -7.09 8.70
N SER A 285 -31.53 -5.95 8.95
CA SER A 285 -30.20 -5.95 9.57
C SER A 285 -30.33 -6.36 11.04
N ASN A 286 -29.53 -7.36 11.42
CA ASN A 286 -29.44 -7.84 12.80
C ASN A 286 -28.03 -7.64 13.39
N VAL A 287 -27.21 -6.81 12.76
CA VAL A 287 -25.82 -6.55 13.16
C VAL A 287 -25.61 -5.08 13.46
N GLU A 288 -24.73 -4.83 14.41
CA GLU A 288 -24.15 -3.51 14.68
C GLU A 288 -22.67 -3.50 14.31
N ILE A 289 -22.25 -2.48 13.59
CA ILE A 289 -20.86 -2.32 13.12
C ILE A 289 -20.44 -0.88 13.39
N GLY A 290 -19.45 -0.68 14.26
CA GLY A 290 -18.98 0.66 14.61
C GLY A 290 -20.03 1.58 15.20
N GLY A 291 -21.00 1.04 15.98
CA GLY A 291 -22.12 1.80 16.54
C GLY A 291 -23.26 2.07 15.55
N ARG A 292 -23.18 1.58 14.31
CA ARG A 292 -24.22 1.75 13.27
C ARG A 292 -25.01 0.46 13.09
N SER A 293 -26.31 0.58 12.99
CA SER A 293 -27.25 -0.54 12.80
C SER A 293 -28.34 -0.17 11.79
N GLY A 294 -29.18 -1.13 11.42
CA GLY A 294 -30.28 -0.89 10.49
C GLY A 294 -29.82 -0.68 9.04
N PHE A 295 -28.77 -1.41 8.59
CA PHE A 295 -28.26 -1.34 7.22
C PHE A 295 -29.36 -1.67 6.20
N ILE A 296 -29.36 -0.96 5.06
CA ILE A 296 -30.40 -1.04 4.05
C ILE A 296 -30.23 -2.26 3.15
N PHE A 297 -28.98 -2.49 2.68
CA PHE A 297 -28.67 -3.53 1.69
C PHE A 297 -28.06 -4.75 2.37
N ASN A 298 -28.89 -5.74 2.65
CA ASN A 298 -28.53 -6.91 3.44
C ASN A 298 -28.62 -8.20 2.65
N THR A 299 -27.83 -9.18 3.07
CA THR A 299 -27.99 -10.58 2.68
C THR A 299 -29.17 -11.22 3.43
N LYS A 300 -29.61 -12.40 3.01
CA LYS A 300 -30.62 -13.21 3.72
C LYS A 300 -30.28 -13.56 5.18
N HIS A 301 -29.04 -13.30 5.59
CA HIS A 301 -28.57 -13.53 6.95
C HIS A 301 -28.55 -12.26 7.81
N GLY A 302 -29.16 -11.16 7.34
CA GLY A 302 -29.22 -9.88 8.06
C GLY A 302 -27.87 -9.15 8.17
N ARG A 303 -26.88 -9.49 7.36
CA ARG A 303 -25.58 -8.82 7.29
C ARG A 303 -25.49 -7.96 6.03
N PRO A 304 -24.80 -6.82 6.06
CA PRO A 304 -24.56 -6.03 4.86
C PRO A 304 -23.95 -6.86 3.73
N ILE A 305 -24.26 -6.50 2.48
CA ILE A 305 -23.69 -7.15 1.30
C ILE A 305 -22.19 -6.77 1.22
N MET A 306 -21.33 -7.76 1.03
CA MET A 306 -19.88 -7.49 0.84
C MET A 306 -19.61 -6.72 -0.46
N PRO A 307 -18.60 -5.83 -0.48
CA PRO A 307 -18.20 -5.13 -1.72
C PRO A 307 -17.91 -6.07 -2.89
N ALA A 308 -17.29 -7.23 -2.61
CA ALA A 308 -17.05 -8.26 -3.62
C ALA A 308 -18.34 -8.85 -4.18
N GLY A 309 -19.37 -9.02 -3.34
CA GLY A 309 -20.71 -9.48 -3.76
C GLY A 309 -21.38 -8.48 -4.70
N VAL A 310 -21.31 -7.18 -4.39
CA VAL A 310 -21.80 -6.11 -5.29
C VAL A 310 -21.11 -6.15 -6.63
N ASN A 311 -19.78 -6.21 -6.65
CA ASN A 311 -19.02 -6.29 -7.90
C ASN A 311 -19.34 -7.56 -8.70
N SER A 312 -19.57 -8.69 -8.01
CA SER A 312 -19.94 -9.94 -8.66
C SER A 312 -21.30 -9.85 -9.34
N PHE A 313 -22.34 -9.38 -8.66
CA PHE A 313 -23.66 -9.29 -9.31
C PHE A 313 -23.65 -8.25 -10.44
N LEU A 314 -23.00 -7.10 -10.29
CA LEU A 314 -22.85 -6.12 -11.37
C LEU A 314 -22.16 -6.72 -12.60
N LYS A 315 -21.07 -7.46 -12.40
CA LYS A 315 -20.38 -8.17 -13.49
C LYS A 315 -21.30 -9.19 -14.17
N ASN A 316 -22.06 -9.95 -13.40
CA ASN A 316 -23.00 -10.96 -13.96
C ASN A 316 -24.14 -10.30 -14.74
N ILE A 317 -24.66 -9.14 -14.26
CA ILE A 317 -25.67 -8.36 -14.97
C ILE A 317 -25.12 -7.86 -16.31
N VAL A 318 -23.93 -7.25 -16.30
CA VAL A 318 -23.30 -6.75 -17.54
C VAL A 318 -23.01 -7.87 -18.54
N ASN A 319 -22.50 -9.02 -18.06
CA ASN A 319 -22.26 -10.17 -18.91
C ASN A 319 -23.54 -10.76 -19.50
N ALA A 320 -24.67 -10.70 -18.81
CA ALA A 320 -25.95 -11.19 -19.30
C ALA A 320 -26.66 -10.17 -20.21
N TYR A 321 -26.34 -8.88 -20.08
CA TYR A 321 -26.87 -7.81 -20.93
C TYR A 321 -26.20 -7.75 -22.30
N ASN A 322 -24.88 -8.03 -22.38
CA ASN A 322 -24.09 -8.08 -23.63
C ASN A 322 -24.28 -9.39 -24.38
#